data_20c715f5764036d2f2a93b6726748648
#
_entry.id   20c715f5764036d2f2a93b6726748648
#
_cell.length_a   1.000
_cell.length_b   1.000
_cell.length_c   1.000
_cell.angle_alpha   90.00
_cell.angle_beta   90.00
_cell.angle_gamma   90.00
#
_symmetry.space_group_name_H-M   'P 1'
#
loop_
_entity.id
_entity.type
_entity.pdbx_description
1 polymer ?
#
loop_
_entity_poly.entity_id
_entity_poly.type
_entity_poly.pdbx_seq_one_letter_code
_entity_poly.pdbx_strand_id
1 'polypeptide(L)'
;MEKYKYCPMCGEILKNGVTDGLDRLSCKKCAWVNYLNPIPVVASIVLNEKKEILLVKRKVAPSVGCWALPGGFIELNETPAKAGKRELFEETGIKANPGRLIGTELQKSSMYGYVLVVGMEFIAKSKKIMPGDDAMDAKFIPLKKLPKIPFKSHCLLIDAYLKLQKKN
;
A
#
# COMPACT_ATOMS: atom_id res chain seq x y z
N MET A 1 13.54 7.38 13.84
CA MET A 1 12.53 8.40 14.19
C MET A 1 12.02 8.10 15.59
N GLU A 2 12.50 8.82 16.60
CA GLU A 2 11.98 8.70 17.97
C GLU A 2 10.65 9.45 18.02
N LYS A 3 9.54 8.74 17.97
CA LYS A 3 8.20 9.33 18.02
C LYS A 3 7.75 9.66 19.45
N TYR A 4 8.36 9.01 20.44
CA TYR A 4 7.92 9.11 21.83
C TYR A 4 9.10 9.43 22.76
N LYS A 5 8.91 10.43 23.62
CA LYS A 5 9.78 10.72 24.76
C LYS A 5 9.26 10.06 26.03
N TYR A 6 7.93 9.98 26.16
CA TYR A 6 7.24 9.42 27.30
C TYR A 6 6.43 8.19 26.92
N CYS A 7 6.27 7.27 27.85
CA CYS A 7 5.47 6.07 27.68
C CYS A 7 3.98 6.43 27.49
N PRO A 8 3.32 5.99 26.42
CA PRO A 8 1.90 6.29 26.20
C PRO A 8 0.98 5.61 27.21
N MET A 9 1.48 4.59 27.95
CA MET A 9 0.68 3.84 28.92
C MET A 9 0.76 4.42 30.33
N CYS A 10 1.90 4.96 30.78
CA CYS A 10 2.10 5.36 32.15
C CYS A 10 2.83 6.72 32.35
N GLY A 11 3.17 7.41 31.26
CA GLY A 11 3.83 8.72 31.31
C GLY A 11 5.31 8.71 31.69
N GLU A 12 5.91 7.55 32.02
CA GLU A 12 7.33 7.45 32.38
C GLU A 12 8.23 7.77 31.18
N ILE A 13 9.44 8.28 31.44
CA ILE A 13 10.44 8.53 30.39
C ILE A 13 10.88 7.20 29.78
N LEU A 14 10.82 7.12 28.44
CA LEU A 14 11.31 5.97 27.70
C LEU A 14 12.83 5.97 27.62
N LYS A 15 13.43 4.79 27.66
CA LYS A 15 14.88 4.58 27.52
C LYS A 15 15.18 3.64 26.39
N ASN A 16 16.27 3.93 25.66
CA ASN A 16 16.81 3.00 24.67
C ASN A 16 17.43 1.80 25.38
N GLY A 17 17.25 0.64 24.83
CA GLY A 17 17.86 -0.61 25.31
C GLY A 17 17.56 -1.75 24.37
N VAL A 18 18.31 -2.85 24.54
CA VAL A 18 18.12 -4.06 23.74
C VAL A 18 16.86 -4.80 24.23
N THR A 19 15.91 -5.01 23.33
CA THR A 19 14.70 -5.81 23.56
C THR A 19 14.50 -6.69 22.32
N ASP A 20 14.38 -8.01 22.53
CA ASP A 20 14.28 -9.01 21.45
C ASP A 20 15.45 -8.92 20.43
N GLY A 21 16.66 -8.65 20.92
CA GLY A 21 17.86 -8.55 20.07
C GLY A 21 18.00 -7.25 19.26
N LEU A 22 17.11 -6.28 19.42
CA LEU A 22 17.13 -5.00 18.71
C LEU A 22 17.09 -3.82 19.68
N ASP A 23 17.73 -2.72 19.28
CA ASP A 23 17.62 -1.45 20.01
C ASP A 23 16.22 -0.88 19.89
N ARG A 24 15.53 -0.74 21.02
CA ARG A 24 14.16 -0.25 21.08
C ARG A 24 13.99 0.75 22.24
N LEU A 25 13.09 1.71 22.06
CA LEU A 25 12.58 2.51 23.18
C LEU A 25 11.65 1.65 24.03
N SER A 26 11.91 1.57 25.33
CA SER A 26 11.10 0.80 26.26
C SER A 26 10.86 1.54 27.57
N CYS A 27 9.75 1.22 28.21
CA CYS A 27 9.39 1.74 29.53
C CYS A 27 9.89 0.80 30.61
N LYS A 28 10.71 1.29 31.54
CA LYS A 28 11.21 0.49 32.66
C LYS A 28 10.17 0.30 33.78
N LYS A 29 9.09 1.10 33.78
CA LYS A 29 8.05 1.07 34.82
C LYS A 29 6.93 0.06 34.48
N CYS A 30 6.44 0.05 33.22
CA CYS A 30 5.31 -0.80 32.81
C CYS A 30 5.65 -1.81 31.72
N ALA A 31 6.94 -1.96 31.38
CA ALA A 31 7.45 -2.87 30.36
C ALA A 31 6.92 -2.62 28.94
N TRP A 32 6.24 -1.50 28.66
CA TRP A 32 5.83 -1.14 27.31
C TRP A 32 7.06 -0.96 26.38
N VAL A 33 6.97 -1.51 25.16
CA VAL A 33 8.03 -1.44 24.14
C VAL A 33 7.50 -0.76 22.89
N ASN A 34 8.26 0.19 22.36
CA ASN A 34 7.96 0.83 21.07
C ASN A 34 8.45 -0.04 19.91
N TYR A 35 7.55 -0.81 19.32
CA TYR A 35 7.82 -1.56 18.11
C TYR A 35 7.64 -0.66 16.87
N LEU A 36 8.75 -0.43 16.14
CA LEU A 36 8.74 0.32 14.87
C LEU A 36 8.53 -0.66 13.72
N ASN A 37 7.27 -0.87 13.37
CA ASN A 37 6.89 -1.76 12.28
C ASN A 37 6.51 -0.95 11.03
N PRO A 38 6.71 -1.49 9.81
CA PRO A 38 6.22 -0.85 8.60
C PRO A 38 4.69 -0.80 8.62
N ILE A 39 4.12 0.32 8.14
CA ILE A 39 2.68 0.48 8.05
C ILE A 39 2.16 -0.33 6.87
N PRO A 40 1.14 -1.19 7.05
CA PRO A 40 0.60 -2.00 5.96
C PRO A 40 -0.24 -1.15 5.01
N VAL A 41 0.01 -1.33 3.70
CA VAL A 41 -0.77 -0.73 2.61
C VAL A 41 -1.08 -1.79 1.56
N VAL A 42 -2.16 -1.63 0.81
CA VAL A 42 -2.50 -2.50 -0.31
C VAL A 42 -2.27 -1.76 -1.63
N ALA A 43 -1.78 -2.48 -2.65
CA ALA A 43 -1.72 -2.03 -4.03
C ALA A 43 -2.49 -3.02 -4.92
N SER A 44 -3.47 -2.51 -5.67
CA SER A 44 -4.42 -3.30 -6.44
C SER A 44 -3.99 -3.42 -7.90
N ILE A 45 -3.83 -4.65 -8.40
CA ILE A 45 -3.57 -4.94 -9.82
C ILE A 45 -4.87 -5.39 -10.46
N VAL A 46 -5.36 -4.58 -11.38
CA VAL A 46 -6.59 -4.84 -12.14
C VAL A 46 -6.30 -4.75 -13.62
N LEU A 47 -6.57 -5.80 -14.36
CA LEU A 47 -6.48 -5.78 -15.82
C LEU A 47 -7.89 -5.85 -16.44
N ASN A 48 -8.04 -5.18 -17.58
CA ASN A 48 -9.22 -5.33 -18.43
C ASN A 48 -9.02 -6.47 -19.44
N GLU A 49 -10.05 -6.75 -20.26
CA GLU A 49 -10.06 -7.78 -21.31
C GLU A 49 -8.95 -7.57 -22.36
N LYS A 50 -8.51 -6.31 -22.57
CA LYS A 50 -7.42 -5.93 -23.48
C LYS A 50 -6.03 -6.07 -22.86
N LYS A 51 -5.94 -6.62 -21.62
CA LYS A 51 -4.70 -6.72 -20.82
C LYS A 51 -4.04 -5.36 -20.54
N GLU A 52 -4.86 -4.31 -20.41
CA GLU A 52 -4.43 -3.01 -19.93
C GLU A 52 -4.59 -2.95 -18.41
N ILE A 53 -3.64 -2.33 -17.72
CA ILE A 53 -3.64 -2.21 -16.27
C ILE A 53 -4.29 -0.91 -15.83
N LEU A 54 -5.12 -0.98 -14.79
CA LEU A 54 -5.72 0.20 -14.17
C LEU A 54 -4.66 0.94 -13.34
N LEU A 55 -4.50 2.22 -13.64
CA LEU A 55 -3.71 3.14 -12.85
C LEU A 55 -4.55 4.34 -12.44
N VAL A 56 -4.21 4.93 -11.30
CA VAL A 56 -4.74 6.19 -10.81
C VAL A 56 -3.69 7.28 -10.88
N LYS A 57 -4.10 8.51 -11.17
CA LYS A 57 -3.26 9.70 -11.11
C LYS A 57 -3.45 10.37 -9.76
N ARG A 58 -2.41 10.41 -8.96
CA ARG A 58 -2.48 10.85 -7.55
C ARG A 58 -2.84 12.34 -7.43
N LYS A 59 -3.78 12.64 -6.54
CA LYS A 59 -4.18 14.00 -6.17
C LYS A 59 -3.41 14.51 -4.95
N VAL A 60 -2.88 13.60 -4.12
CA VAL A 60 -2.28 13.90 -2.82
C VAL A 60 -0.79 13.50 -2.76
N ALA A 61 -0.06 14.09 -1.82
CA ALA A 61 1.34 13.72 -1.53
C ALA A 61 1.45 12.29 -0.96
N PRO A 62 2.59 11.61 -1.19
CA PRO A 62 3.70 12.01 -2.06
C PRO A 62 3.38 11.80 -3.54
N SER A 63 4.16 12.46 -4.44
CA SER A 63 4.09 12.24 -5.89
C SER A 63 2.76 12.67 -6.52
N VAL A 64 2.25 13.85 -6.16
CA VAL A 64 1.07 14.45 -6.81
C VAL A 64 1.23 14.50 -8.33
N GLY A 65 0.18 14.16 -9.08
CA GLY A 65 0.18 14.14 -10.54
C GLY A 65 0.85 12.93 -11.17
N CYS A 66 1.48 12.05 -10.40
CA CYS A 66 2.08 10.81 -10.90
C CYS A 66 1.07 9.66 -10.92
N TRP A 67 1.34 8.69 -11.80
CA TRP A 67 0.55 7.47 -11.90
C TRP A 67 1.01 6.42 -10.90
N ALA A 68 0.06 5.68 -10.35
CA ALA A 68 0.30 4.60 -9.39
C ALA A 68 -0.74 3.48 -9.54
N LEU A 69 -0.48 2.32 -8.96
CA LEU A 69 -1.53 1.34 -8.72
C LEU A 69 -2.56 1.92 -7.74
N PRO A 70 -3.86 1.66 -7.91
CA PRO A 70 -4.87 1.99 -6.92
C PRO A 70 -4.56 1.32 -5.58
N GLY A 71 -4.80 2.02 -4.47
CA GLY A 71 -4.59 1.46 -3.15
C GLY A 71 -4.23 2.48 -2.09
N GLY A 72 -4.25 2.03 -0.84
CA GLY A 72 -4.00 2.85 0.34
C GLY A 72 -3.75 2.02 1.59
N PHE A 73 -4.01 2.61 2.75
CA PHE A 73 -3.78 1.95 4.03
C PHE A 73 -4.75 0.79 4.26
N ILE A 74 -4.22 -0.26 4.88
CA ILE A 74 -5.06 -1.33 5.43
C ILE A 74 -5.48 -0.86 6.82
N GLU A 75 -6.78 -0.58 6.97
CA GLU A 75 -7.34 -0.05 8.21
C GLU A 75 -7.51 -1.15 9.28
N LEU A 76 -7.70 -0.71 10.53
CA LEU A 76 -7.96 -1.63 11.63
C LEU A 76 -9.17 -2.51 11.30
N ASN A 77 -9.03 -3.82 11.50
CA ASN A 77 -10.04 -4.85 11.19
C ASN A 77 -10.30 -5.08 9.68
N GLU A 78 -9.45 -4.57 8.81
CA GLU A 78 -9.46 -4.93 7.39
C GLU A 78 -8.42 -6.03 7.07
N THR A 79 -8.77 -6.89 6.13
CA THR A 79 -7.80 -7.72 5.42
C THR A 79 -7.29 -6.96 4.18
N PRO A 80 -6.13 -7.29 3.60
CA PRO A 80 -5.68 -6.67 2.36
C PRO A 80 -6.73 -6.73 1.23
N ALA A 81 -7.51 -7.81 1.17
CA ALA A 81 -8.59 -7.98 0.20
C ALA A 81 -9.75 -6.99 0.44
N LYS A 82 -10.12 -6.72 1.70
CA LYS A 82 -11.17 -5.74 2.03
C LYS A 82 -10.69 -4.32 1.73
N ALA A 83 -9.48 -3.96 2.21
CA ALA A 83 -8.87 -2.66 1.96
C ALA A 83 -8.75 -2.38 0.46
N GLY A 84 -8.21 -3.33 -0.33
CA GLY A 84 -8.07 -3.16 -1.77
C GLY A 84 -9.41 -2.98 -2.51
N LYS A 85 -10.48 -3.65 -2.07
CA LYS A 85 -11.84 -3.42 -2.62
C LYS A 85 -12.36 -2.02 -2.31
N ARG A 86 -12.16 -1.54 -1.08
CA ARG A 86 -12.58 -0.21 -0.63
C ARG A 86 -11.84 0.86 -1.41
N GLU A 87 -10.50 0.84 -1.38
CA GLU A 87 -9.63 1.79 -2.07
C GLU A 87 -9.90 1.83 -3.58
N LEU A 88 -10.03 0.65 -4.21
CA LEU A 88 -10.33 0.55 -5.64
C LEU A 88 -11.67 1.23 -5.99
N PHE A 89 -12.67 1.07 -5.12
CA PHE A 89 -13.98 1.71 -5.31
C PHE A 89 -13.90 3.23 -5.06
N GLU A 90 -13.25 3.68 -4.01
CA GLU A 90 -13.10 5.08 -3.63
C GLU A 90 -12.33 5.87 -4.70
N GLU A 91 -11.19 5.34 -5.16
CA GLU A 91 -10.33 6.02 -6.14
C GLU A 91 -10.83 5.91 -7.61
N THR A 92 -11.60 4.88 -7.95
CA THR A 92 -11.93 4.59 -9.37
C THR A 92 -13.40 4.30 -9.66
N GLY A 93 -14.24 4.14 -8.64
CA GLY A 93 -15.64 3.70 -8.78
C GLY A 93 -15.79 2.23 -9.20
N ILE A 94 -14.69 1.49 -9.38
CA ILE A 94 -14.74 0.09 -9.84
C ILE A 94 -15.07 -0.85 -8.69
N LYS A 95 -16.16 -1.61 -8.85
CA LYS A 95 -16.46 -2.77 -8.00
C LYS A 95 -15.69 -3.98 -8.51
N ALA A 96 -14.95 -4.66 -7.62
CA ALA A 96 -14.13 -5.81 -7.97
C ALA A 96 -14.20 -6.91 -6.92
N ASN A 97 -13.92 -8.14 -7.34
CA ASN A 97 -13.65 -9.26 -6.44
C ASN A 97 -12.14 -9.40 -6.21
N PRO A 98 -11.70 -9.75 -5.00
CA PRO A 98 -10.32 -10.08 -4.76
C PRO A 98 -9.95 -11.36 -5.52
N GLY A 99 -8.79 -11.32 -6.16
CA GLY A 99 -8.10 -12.45 -6.75
C GLY A 99 -7.01 -12.98 -5.82
N ARG A 100 -5.86 -13.28 -6.40
CA ARG A 100 -4.71 -13.84 -5.67
C ARG A 100 -3.81 -12.76 -5.06
N LEU A 101 -3.09 -13.14 -4.02
CA LEU A 101 -1.93 -12.39 -3.54
C LEU A 101 -0.81 -12.49 -4.59
N ILE A 102 -0.23 -11.35 -4.95
CA ILE A 102 0.88 -11.26 -5.92
C ILE A 102 2.22 -11.30 -5.21
N GLY A 103 2.34 -10.61 -4.09
CA GLY A 103 3.55 -10.53 -3.29
C GLY A 103 3.51 -9.36 -2.32
N THR A 104 4.61 -9.16 -1.62
CA THR A 104 4.79 -8.04 -0.71
C THR A 104 6.12 -7.34 -1.00
N GLU A 105 6.13 -6.01 -0.89
CA GLU A 105 7.31 -5.19 -1.09
C GLU A 105 7.47 -4.20 0.06
N LEU A 106 8.71 -4.00 0.51
CA LEU A 106 9.02 -2.97 1.49
C LEU A 106 9.41 -1.68 0.76
N GLN A 107 8.76 -0.57 1.09
CA GLN A 107 9.06 0.73 0.51
C GLN A 107 9.35 1.77 1.59
N LYS A 108 10.43 2.53 1.40
CA LYS A 108 10.74 3.69 2.25
C LYS A 108 9.75 4.82 1.96
N SER A 109 9.20 5.39 3.02
CA SER A 109 8.29 6.53 2.99
C SER A 109 8.91 7.71 3.73
N SER A 110 8.84 8.91 3.16
CA SER A 110 9.29 10.14 3.80
C SER A 110 8.43 10.50 5.02
N MET A 111 7.16 10.08 5.04
CA MET A 111 6.20 10.41 6.10
C MET A 111 6.16 9.35 7.20
N TYR A 112 6.30 8.06 6.83
CA TYR A 112 6.00 6.93 7.72
C TYR A 112 7.21 6.05 8.04
N GLY A 113 8.42 6.40 7.54
CA GLY A 113 9.60 5.55 7.63
C GLY A 113 9.55 4.42 6.61
N TYR A 114 8.78 3.38 6.86
CA TYR A 114 8.57 2.27 5.93
C TYR A 114 7.09 1.89 5.84
N VAL A 115 6.68 1.44 4.66
CA VAL A 115 5.38 0.81 4.41
C VAL A 115 5.60 -0.59 3.84
N LEU A 116 4.76 -1.52 4.26
CA LEU A 116 4.69 -2.87 3.69
C LEU A 116 3.57 -2.90 2.65
N VAL A 117 3.94 -2.91 1.38
CA VAL A 117 3.00 -2.90 0.27
C VAL A 117 2.58 -4.33 -0.05
N VAL A 118 1.30 -4.64 0.13
CA VAL A 118 0.69 -5.93 -0.19
C VAL A 118 0.05 -5.82 -1.58
N GLY A 119 0.66 -6.46 -2.58
CA GLY A 119 0.13 -6.49 -3.95
C GLY A 119 -0.93 -7.56 -4.14
N MET A 120 -2.12 -7.17 -4.57
CA MET A 120 -3.23 -8.09 -4.82
C MET A 120 -3.83 -7.88 -6.20
N GLU A 121 -4.19 -9.00 -6.86
CA GLU A 121 -5.01 -9.00 -8.06
C GLU A 121 -6.47 -8.77 -7.70
N PHE A 122 -7.17 -8.01 -8.55
CA PHE A 122 -8.61 -7.83 -8.45
C PHE A 122 -9.28 -8.02 -9.82
N ILE A 123 -10.44 -8.66 -9.82
CA ILE A 123 -11.24 -8.93 -11.01
C ILE A 123 -12.38 -7.91 -11.03
N ALA A 124 -12.32 -6.96 -11.96
CA ALA A 124 -13.32 -5.92 -12.10
C ALA A 124 -14.69 -6.50 -12.48
N LYS A 125 -15.75 -6.03 -11.80
CA LYS A 125 -17.16 -6.34 -12.11
C LYS A 125 -17.83 -5.25 -12.92
N SER A 126 -17.24 -4.06 -12.98
CA SER A 126 -17.76 -2.90 -13.71
C SER A 126 -16.65 -2.33 -14.60
N LYS A 127 -17.07 -1.71 -15.73
CA LYS A 127 -16.14 -1.10 -16.70
C LYS A 127 -16.11 0.42 -16.61
N LYS A 128 -17.09 1.03 -15.90
CA LYS A 128 -17.19 2.49 -15.78
C LYS A 128 -16.20 2.98 -14.72
N ILE A 129 -15.26 3.80 -15.14
CA ILE A 129 -14.29 4.46 -14.26
C ILE A 129 -14.86 5.82 -13.87
N MET A 130 -14.80 6.14 -12.59
CA MET A 130 -15.14 7.43 -12.01
C MET A 130 -14.05 7.78 -10.98
N PRO A 131 -13.04 8.57 -11.38
CA PRO A 131 -11.99 8.98 -10.44
C PRO A 131 -12.61 9.73 -9.25
N GLY A 132 -12.16 9.39 -8.05
CA GLY A 132 -12.67 9.97 -6.81
C GLY A 132 -11.59 10.00 -5.75
N ASP A 133 -11.93 10.52 -4.57
CA ASP A 133 -11.08 10.62 -3.40
C ASP A 133 -9.68 11.19 -3.72
N ASP A 134 -8.64 10.43 -3.49
CA ASP A 134 -7.23 10.78 -3.70
C ASP A 134 -6.76 10.66 -5.16
N ALA A 135 -7.64 10.29 -6.10
CA ALA A 135 -7.35 10.20 -7.53
C ALA A 135 -7.93 11.39 -8.33
N MET A 136 -7.07 12.10 -9.07
CA MET A 136 -7.50 13.14 -10.01
C MET A 136 -7.85 12.58 -11.39
N ASP A 137 -7.39 11.38 -11.73
CA ASP A 137 -7.67 10.66 -12.96
C ASP A 137 -7.49 9.16 -12.72
N ALA A 138 -8.20 8.31 -13.44
CA ALA A 138 -8.04 6.87 -13.42
C ALA A 138 -8.32 6.29 -14.80
N LYS A 139 -7.45 5.39 -15.28
CA LYS A 139 -7.64 4.75 -16.59
C LYS A 139 -6.88 3.45 -16.74
N PHE A 140 -7.36 2.62 -17.65
CA PHE A 140 -6.62 1.46 -18.13
C PHE A 140 -5.54 1.89 -19.12
N ILE A 141 -4.30 1.43 -18.89
CA ILE A 141 -3.13 1.78 -19.69
C ILE A 141 -2.50 0.48 -20.22
N PRO A 142 -2.19 0.39 -21.53
CA PRO A 142 -1.49 -0.76 -22.08
C PRO A 142 -0.15 -0.99 -21.37
N LEU A 143 0.14 -2.24 -20.99
CA LEU A 143 1.37 -2.61 -20.27
C LEU A 143 2.67 -2.19 -21.00
N LYS A 144 2.61 -2.10 -22.34
CA LYS A 144 3.75 -1.63 -23.15
C LYS A 144 3.94 -0.11 -23.14
N LYS A 145 2.97 0.66 -22.62
CA LYS A 145 2.93 2.12 -22.60
C LYS A 145 2.80 2.67 -21.18
N LEU A 146 3.28 1.94 -20.18
CA LEU A 146 3.22 2.39 -18.80
C LEU A 146 3.97 3.73 -18.63
N PRO A 147 3.34 4.71 -17.98
CA PRO A 147 4.01 5.94 -17.59
C PRO A 147 5.07 5.64 -16.52
N LYS A 148 5.94 6.61 -16.25
CA LYS A 148 6.86 6.52 -15.11
C LYS A 148 6.06 6.44 -13.81
N ILE A 149 6.19 5.33 -13.09
CA ILE A 149 5.62 5.12 -11.76
C ILE A 149 6.74 5.40 -10.73
N PRO A 150 6.57 6.36 -9.81
CA PRO A 150 7.63 6.75 -8.88
C PRO A 150 7.87 5.73 -7.76
N PHE A 151 6.91 4.83 -7.53
CA PHE A 151 6.96 3.83 -6.47
C PHE A 151 7.60 2.53 -6.95
N LYS A 152 8.82 2.24 -6.48
CA LYS A 152 9.55 1.03 -6.86
C LYS A 152 8.76 -0.25 -6.52
N SER A 153 8.08 -0.26 -5.38
CA SER A 153 7.22 -1.39 -4.97
C SER A 153 6.13 -1.69 -5.98
N HIS A 154 5.47 -0.66 -6.55
CA HIS A 154 4.43 -0.85 -7.56
C HIS A 154 5.01 -1.46 -8.85
N CYS A 155 6.18 -1.00 -9.30
CA CYS A 155 6.85 -1.59 -10.45
C CYS A 155 7.20 -3.06 -10.22
N LEU A 156 7.76 -3.40 -9.06
CA LEU A 156 8.13 -4.78 -8.70
C LEU A 156 6.89 -5.69 -8.63
N LEU A 157 5.77 -5.19 -8.09
CA LEU A 157 4.52 -5.95 -8.03
C LEU A 157 3.91 -6.18 -9.43
N ILE A 158 3.99 -5.18 -10.32
CA ILE A 158 3.57 -5.35 -11.73
C ILE A 158 4.43 -6.42 -12.41
N ASP A 159 5.75 -6.37 -12.23
CA ASP A 159 6.67 -7.37 -12.79
C ASP A 159 6.41 -8.77 -12.25
N ALA A 160 6.17 -8.89 -10.94
CA ALA A 160 5.81 -10.16 -10.30
C ALA A 160 4.50 -10.72 -10.87
N TYR A 161 3.49 -9.89 -11.03
CA TYR A 161 2.23 -10.25 -11.66
C TYR A 161 2.42 -10.78 -13.08
N LEU A 162 3.21 -10.08 -13.92
CA LEU A 162 3.46 -10.49 -15.29
C LEU A 162 4.22 -11.82 -15.38
N LYS A 163 5.14 -12.10 -14.46
CA LYS A 163 5.82 -13.40 -14.36
C LYS A 163 4.85 -14.54 -14.01
N LEU A 164 3.89 -14.28 -13.11
CA LEU A 164 2.86 -15.25 -12.75
C LEU A 164 1.92 -15.58 -13.92
N GLN A 165 1.61 -14.60 -14.78
CA GLN A 165 0.78 -14.81 -15.96
C GLN A 165 1.45 -15.65 -17.06
N LYS A 166 2.78 -15.66 -17.13
CA LYS A 166 3.54 -16.48 -18.12
C LYS A 166 3.68 -17.95 -17.72
N LYS A 167 3.41 -18.28 -16.45
CA LYS A 167 3.54 -19.65 -15.92
C LYS A 167 2.24 -20.46 -15.99
N ASN A 168 1.13 -19.79 -16.29
CA ASN A 168 -0.18 -20.38 -16.52
C ASN A 168 -0.52 -20.35 -18.01
#